data_d4f6d51184e0724d8dcd7970927dcbcf
#
_entry.id   d4f6d51184e0724d8dcd7970927dcbcf
#
_cell.length_a   1.000
_cell.length_b   1.000
_cell.length_c   1.000
_cell.angle_alpha   90.00
_cell.angle_beta   90.00
_cell.angle_gamma   90.00
#
_symmetry.space_group_name_H-M   'P 1'
#
loop_
_entity.id
_entity.type
_entity.pdbx_description
1 polymer ?
#
loop_
_entity_poly.entity_id
_entity_poly.type
_entity_poly.pdbx_seq_one_letter_code
_entity_poly.pdbx_strand_id
1 'polypeptide(L)'
;MNAALFLIIGCAVLIVGYIFYGGWLAKKWGVDNSRPTPAHTMEDGKDYCPAKAPVLMGHHFSSIAGAGPINGPIQAAVFGWVPVMLWVLIGGIFFGGVHDFGALFASIRHKGESIGEVIGDAIGAKAKKLFITFAYLTLILVVAAFASIVANTFKATYTADGAIDYAASSANASTAIISIMFILMAILFGFFVYRRNAPLGISTIIGVIGIVVCMVIGLNWHPIYLNYTVWMIIVGLYIGVASVTPVWILLQPRDYLSSFLLYGMMVLAVVGIIGAHPVVDMPAFLGFKDTLAPSGTSLGYMFPALFVTIACGAVSGFHSLVGSGTTSKQLDQEKDAKPIAYGGMLIECALALISVCAVGYIWAQYADGTTTTPTVVFATGLASMFSKVFGSGCYNVVYSMLILAVSAFCLTSVDTATRLARYMFAEFFVEPGKTREDLTGWKRVITNPYVATGITVVAGVALGLTGYAKIWALFGAANQLLAALGLLAVCCWLGKIGRNNKMFYFPMFFMLIVTLTSLAFTIKAQITGIIAGGEGVVWCYIRGIIGVLLVILAIDLVVEGIRALGRNKKAAQAAK
;
A
#
# COMPACT_ATOMS: atom_id res chain seq x y z
N MET A 1 5.15 -26.91 10.40
CA MET A 1 4.67 -27.23 9.04
C MET A 1 5.76 -26.87 8.04
N ASN A 2 5.90 -27.60 6.93
CA ASN A 2 6.89 -27.25 5.90
C ASN A 2 6.47 -25.94 5.17
N ALA A 3 7.37 -24.95 5.13
CA ALA A 3 7.06 -23.63 4.54
C ALA A 3 6.81 -23.69 3.02
N ALA A 4 7.49 -24.62 2.31
CA ALA A 4 7.24 -24.79 0.88
C ALA A 4 5.82 -25.31 0.62
N LEU A 5 5.35 -26.29 1.40
CA LEU A 5 3.98 -26.81 1.30
C LEU A 5 2.95 -25.74 1.67
N PHE A 6 3.22 -24.95 2.71
CA PHE A 6 2.38 -23.80 3.11
C PHE A 6 2.22 -22.80 1.96
N LEU A 7 3.33 -22.40 1.32
CA LEU A 7 3.32 -21.45 0.23
C LEU A 7 2.61 -22.01 -1.01
N ILE A 8 2.90 -23.28 -1.39
CA ILE A 8 2.28 -23.92 -2.55
C ILE A 8 0.76 -24.02 -2.38
N ILE A 9 0.28 -24.48 -1.20
CA ILE A 9 -1.16 -24.56 -0.92
C ILE A 9 -1.79 -23.18 -0.96
N GLY A 10 -1.18 -22.19 -0.32
CA GLY A 10 -1.69 -20.82 -0.31
C GLY A 10 -1.79 -20.24 -1.73
N CYS A 11 -0.73 -20.35 -2.53
CA CYS A 11 -0.74 -19.89 -3.93
C CYS A 11 -1.76 -20.65 -4.79
N ALA A 12 -1.91 -21.95 -4.60
CA ALA A 12 -2.93 -22.73 -5.32
C ALA A 12 -4.35 -22.22 -5.03
N VAL A 13 -4.66 -21.95 -3.76
CA VAL A 13 -5.96 -21.38 -3.35
C VAL A 13 -6.17 -19.99 -3.98
N LEU A 14 -5.14 -19.12 -3.99
CA LEU A 14 -5.22 -17.81 -4.64
C LEU A 14 -5.47 -17.92 -6.16
N ILE A 15 -4.78 -18.85 -6.85
CA ILE A 15 -4.98 -19.10 -8.28
C ILE A 15 -6.41 -19.60 -8.55
N VAL A 16 -6.91 -20.52 -7.75
CA VAL A 16 -8.31 -20.99 -7.84
C VAL A 16 -9.28 -19.82 -7.66
N GLY A 17 -9.06 -18.96 -6.65
CA GLY A 17 -9.83 -17.75 -6.43
C GLY A 17 -9.81 -16.80 -7.64
N TYR A 18 -8.64 -16.60 -8.25
CA TYR A 18 -8.48 -15.77 -9.45
C TYR A 18 -9.27 -16.30 -10.65
N ILE A 19 -9.16 -17.61 -10.91
CA ILE A 19 -9.79 -18.23 -12.07
C ILE A 19 -11.32 -18.25 -11.90
N PHE A 20 -11.81 -18.79 -10.80
CA PHE A 20 -13.24 -19.05 -10.62
C PHE A 20 -13.98 -17.81 -10.11
N TYR A 21 -13.58 -17.26 -8.96
CA TYR A 21 -14.31 -16.16 -8.35
C TYR A 21 -14.08 -14.83 -9.10
N GLY A 22 -12.84 -14.49 -9.40
CA GLY A 22 -12.51 -13.31 -10.23
C GLY A 22 -13.10 -13.39 -11.65
N GLY A 23 -13.11 -14.60 -12.27
CA GLY A 23 -13.77 -14.83 -13.54
C GLY A 23 -15.29 -14.67 -13.47
N TRP A 24 -15.92 -15.14 -12.39
CA TRP A 24 -17.35 -14.96 -12.15
C TRP A 24 -17.70 -13.48 -11.96
N LEU A 25 -16.90 -12.72 -11.20
CA LEU A 25 -17.09 -11.27 -11.00
C LEU A 25 -17.05 -10.51 -12.33
N ALA A 26 -16.04 -10.77 -13.18
CA ALA A 26 -15.87 -10.11 -14.47
C ALA A 26 -17.11 -10.32 -15.37
N LYS A 27 -17.64 -11.56 -15.41
CA LYS A 27 -18.88 -11.88 -16.13
C LYS A 27 -20.11 -11.17 -15.55
N LYS A 28 -20.25 -11.16 -14.20
CA LYS A 28 -21.40 -10.56 -13.51
C LYS A 28 -21.44 -9.04 -13.67
N TRP A 29 -20.29 -8.39 -13.69
CA TRP A 29 -20.22 -6.93 -13.85
C TRP A 29 -20.30 -6.51 -15.32
N GLY A 30 -20.09 -7.43 -16.26
CA GLY A 30 -20.22 -7.19 -17.70
C GLY A 30 -19.00 -6.45 -18.25
N VAL A 31 -17.82 -6.99 -18.00
CA VAL A 31 -16.57 -6.54 -18.66
C VAL A 31 -16.73 -6.72 -20.17
N ASP A 32 -16.48 -5.66 -20.93
CA ASP A 32 -16.73 -5.58 -22.36
C ASP A 32 -15.55 -4.92 -23.09
N ASN A 33 -14.84 -5.71 -23.89
CA ASN A 33 -13.68 -5.23 -24.65
C ASN A 33 -14.03 -4.37 -25.88
N SER A 34 -15.29 -4.33 -26.29
CA SER A 34 -15.71 -3.47 -27.39
C SER A 34 -15.77 -1.99 -26.97
N ARG A 35 -15.75 -1.73 -25.66
CA ARG A 35 -15.78 -0.36 -25.12
C ARG A 35 -14.38 0.23 -25.07
N PRO A 36 -14.15 1.40 -25.68
CA PRO A 36 -12.90 2.12 -25.51
C PRO A 36 -12.76 2.57 -24.06
N THR A 37 -11.55 2.44 -23.52
CA THR A 37 -11.23 2.88 -22.16
C THR A 37 -10.99 4.39 -22.09
N PRO A 38 -11.06 4.99 -20.90
CA PRO A 38 -10.72 6.40 -20.72
C PRO A 38 -9.32 6.78 -21.20
N ALA A 39 -8.37 5.84 -21.15
CA ALA A 39 -7.01 6.04 -21.65
C ALA A 39 -6.98 6.49 -23.11
N HIS A 40 -7.93 5.98 -23.94
CA HIS A 40 -8.07 6.34 -25.35
C HIS A 40 -9.03 7.51 -25.56
N THR A 41 -10.19 7.52 -24.86
CA THR A 41 -11.23 8.53 -25.10
C THR A 41 -10.90 9.90 -24.53
N MET A 42 -9.99 9.96 -23.57
CA MET A 42 -9.58 11.18 -22.86
C MET A 42 -8.07 11.40 -22.91
N GLU A 43 -7.39 10.79 -23.89
CA GLU A 43 -5.94 10.86 -24.04
C GLU A 43 -5.44 12.32 -24.06
N ASP A 44 -4.56 12.67 -23.11
CA ASP A 44 -4.00 14.01 -22.96
C ASP A 44 -2.46 14.01 -22.99
N GLY A 45 -1.85 12.83 -23.12
CA GLY A 45 -0.39 12.64 -23.11
C GLY A 45 0.30 12.98 -21.78
N LYS A 46 -0.47 13.15 -20.70
CA LYS A 46 0.04 13.48 -19.35
C LYS A 46 -0.39 12.47 -18.31
N ASP A 47 -1.69 12.40 -18.06
CA ASP A 47 -2.31 11.50 -17.09
C ASP A 47 -3.05 10.37 -17.81
N TYR A 48 -3.73 10.66 -18.91
CA TYR A 48 -4.43 9.70 -19.75
C TYR A 48 -3.54 9.26 -20.91
N CYS A 49 -2.89 8.11 -20.74
CA CYS A 49 -1.94 7.53 -21.70
C CYS A 49 -2.12 6.03 -21.72
N PRO A 50 -2.56 5.42 -22.83
CA PRO A 50 -2.71 3.97 -22.91
C PRO A 50 -1.37 3.26 -22.67
N ALA A 51 -1.36 2.28 -21.78
CA ALA A 51 -0.20 1.49 -21.45
C ALA A 51 -0.46 0.00 -21.68
N LYS A 52 0.50 -0.72 -22.25
CA LYS A 52 0.40 -2.18 -22.41
C LYS A 52 0.21 -2.87 -21.06
N ALA A 53 -0.66 -3.88 -21.01
CA ALA A 53 -1.03 -4.56 -19.77
C ALA A 53 0.15 -4.99 -18.89
N PRO A 54 1.28 -5.56 -19.37
CA PRO A 54 2.43 -5.90 -18.53
C PRO A 54 3.11 -4.68 -17.91
N VAL A 55 3.19 -3.56 -18.62
CA VAL A 55 3.78 -2.31 -18.13
C VAL A 55 2.87 -1.72 -17.05
N LEU A 56 1.56 -1.67 -17.33
CA LEU A 56 0.57 -1.16 -16.37
C LEU A 56 0.47 -2.05 -15.14
N MET A 57 0.59 -3.38 -15.30
CA MET A 57 0.67 -4.32 -14.17
C MET A 57 1.88 -4.02 -13.27
N GLY A 58 3.05 -3.79 -13.86
CA GLY A 58 4.27 -3.41 -13.12
C GLY A 58 4.09 -2.10 -12.34
N HIS A 59 3.56 -1.07 -13.00
CA HIS A 59 3.29 0.22 -12.37
C HIS A 59 2.23 0.11 -11.25
N HIS A 60 1.10 -0.53 -11.53
CA HIS A 60 0.02 -0.72 -10.54
C HIS A 60 0.52 -1.51 -9.33
N PHE A 61 1.15 -2.66 -9.56
CA PHE A 61 1.63 -3.53 -8.51
C PHE A 61 2.71 -2.87 -7.64
N SER A 62 3.68 -2.17 -8.24
CA SER A 62 4.68 -1.43 -7.48
C SER A 62 4.08 -0.29 -6.63
N SER A 63 2.97 0.30 -7.08
CA SER A 63 2.30 1.38 -6.37
C SER A 63 1.47 0.86 -5.18
N ILE A 64 0.82 -0.31 -5.31
CA ILE A 64 -0.01 -0.90 -4.25
C ILE A 64 0.81 -1.71 -3.25
N ALA A 65 1.79 -2.51 -3.71
CA ALA A 65 2.62 -3.39 -2.90
C ALA A 65 3.66 -2.60 -2.10
N GLY A 66 3.22 -1.87 -1.08
CA GLY A 66 4.11 -1.21 -0.13
C GLY A 66 4.66 -2.19 0.94
N ALA A 67 5.01 -1.67 2.12
CA ALA A 67 5.46 -2.50 3.25
C ALA A 67 4.33 -3.29 3.93
N GLY A 68 3.06 -3.02 3.58
CA GLY A 68 1.90 -3.63 4.23
C GLY A 68 1.89 -5.15 4.22
N PRO A 69 2.02 -5.82 3.05
CA PRO A 69 2.01 -7.28 2.93
C PRO A 69 3.24 -7.96 3.57
N ILE A 70 4.27 -7.19 3.91
CA ILE A 70 5.43 -7.68 4.65
C ILE A 70 5.25 -7.47 6.15
N ASN A 71 5.04 -6.23 6.55
CA ASN A 71 5.00 -5.84 7.95
C ASN A 71 3.77 -6.38 8.69
N GLY A 72 2.62 -6.40 8.01
CA GLY A 72 1.36 -6.83 8.62
C GLY A 72 1.36 -8.29 9.05
N PRO A 73 1.61 -9.25 8.15
CA PRO A 73 1.66 -10.67 8.50
C PRO A 73 2.72 -11.02 9.53
N ILE A 74 3.89 -10.35 9.50
CA ILE A 74 4.95 -10.56 10.49
C ILE A 74 4.49 -10.10 11.87
N GLN A 75 3.89 -8.92 11.99
CA GLN A 75 3.36 -8.46 13.28
C GLN A 75 2.21 -9.34 13.77
N ALA A 76 1.31 -9.75 12.86
CA ALA A 76 0.17 -10.60 13.21
C ALA A 76 0.56 -12.05 13.54
N ALA A 77 1.81 -12.46 13.31
CA ALA A 77 2.32 -13.78 13.63
C ALA A 77 2.19 -14.15 15.12
N VAL A 78 2.06 -13.17 16.00
CA VAL A 78 1.77 -13.36 17.44
C VAL A 78 0.45 -14.10 17.72
N PHE A 79 -0.41 -14.26 16.73
CA PHE A 79 -1.63 -15.08 16.82
C PHE A 79 -1.47 -16.49 16.25
N GLY A 80 -0.31 -16.79 15.64
CA GLY A 80 -0.02 -18.04 14.95
C GLY A 80 -0.25 -17.97 13.44
N TRP A 81 0.32 -18.96 12.69
CA TRP A 81 0.26 -18.92 11.23
C TRP A 81 -1.13 -19.24 10.64
N VAL A 82 -1.98 -20.01 11.33
CA VAL A 82 -3.31 -20.38 10.82
C VAL A 82 -4.23 -19.17 10.69
N PRO A 83 -4.45 -18.34 11.74
CA PRO A 83 -5.28 -17.15 11.62
C PRO A 83 -4.77 -16.18 10.55
N VAL A 84 -3.44 -16.00 10.45
CA VAL A 84 -2.84 -15.11 9.47
C VAL A 84 -3.10 -15.62 8.05
N MET A 85 -2.82 -16.92 7.78
CA MET A 85 -3.06 -17.55 6.49
C MET A 85 -4.53 -17.44 6.07
N LEU A 86 -5.45 -17.79 6.98
CA LEU A 86 -6.88 -17.75 6.69
C LEU A 86 -7.33 -16.33 6.31
N TRP A 87 -6.87 -15.31 7.04
CA TRP A 87 -7.24 -13.95 6.71
C TRP A 87 -6.61 -13.47 5.41
N VAL A 88 -5.35 -13.81 5.11
CA VAL A 88 -4.71 -13.48 3.83
C VAL A 88 -5.47 -14.11 2.66
N LEU A 89 -5.86 -15.38 2.75
CA LEU A 89 -6.55 -16.08 1.67
C LEU A 89 -8.01 -15.63 1.51
N ILE A 90 -8.79 -15.64 2.58
CA ILE A 90 -10.21 -15.26 2.54
C ILE A 90 -10.35 -13.77 2.27
N GLY A 91 -9.59 -12.95 3.00
CA GLY A 91 -9.57 -11.50 2.84
C GLY A 91 -9.13 -11.08 1.43
N GLY A 92 -8.05 -11.67 0.92
CA GLY A 92 -7.55 -11.37 -0.42
C GLY A 92 -8.53 -11.72 -1.52
N ILE A 93 -9.12 -12.92 -1.49
CA ILE A 93 -10.03 -13.39 -2.54
C ILE A 93 -11.39 -12.66 -2.51
N PHE A 94 -12.02 -12.62 -1.33
CA PHE A 94 -13.42 -12.19 -1.21
C PHE A 94 -13.60 -10.73 -0.79
N PHE A 95 -12.55 -10.07 -0.32
CA PHE A 95 -12.60 -8.68 0.12
C PHE A 95 -11.67 -7.81 -0.72
N GLY A 96 -10.35 -8.00 -0.65
CA GLY A 96 -9.35 -7.17 -1.33
C GLY A 96 -9.48 -7.21 -2.85
N GLY A 97 -9.50 -8.40 -3.44
CA GLY A 97 -9.67 -8.55 -4.89
C GLY A 97 -10.99 -7.97 -5.41
N VAL A 98 -12.10 -8.17 -4.65
CA VAL A 98 -13.41 -7.57 -4.98
C VAL A 98 -13.35 -6.04 -4.90
N HIS A 99 -12.70 -5.51 -3.87
CA HIS A 99 -12.50 -4.09 -3.66
C HIS A 99 -11.71 -3.45 -4.80
N ASP A 100 -10.53 -4.00 -5.10
CA ASP A 100 -9.58 -3.43 -6.07
C ASP A 100 -10.14 -3.48 -7.49
N PHE A 101 -10.65 -4.66 -7.89
CA PHE A 101 -11.27 -4.82 -9.20
C PHE A 101 -12.54 -3.96 -9.33
N GLY A 102 -13.36 -3.89 -8.27
CA GLY A 102 -14.55 -3.05 -8.24
C GLY A 102 -14.25 -1.56 -8.38
N ALA A 103 -13.25 -1.07 -7.64
CA ALA A 103 -12.84 0.34 -7.69
C ALA A 103 -12.27 0.73 -9.06
N LEU A 104 -11.38 -0.10 -9.64
CA LEU A 104 -10.85 0.13 -10.98
C LEU A 104 -11.97 0.08 -12.03
N PHE A 105 -12.84 -0.94 -11.96
CA PHE A 105 -13.95 -1.10 -12.91
C PHE A 105 -14.95 0.06 -12.82
N ALA A 106 -15.30 0.51 -11.64
CA ALA A 106 -16.15 1.69 -11.45
C ALA A 106 -15.52 2.95 -12.05
N SER A 107 -14.22 3.17 -11.82
CA SER A 107 -13.51 4.33 -12.34
C SER A 107 -13.45 4.37 -13.86
N ILE A 108 -13.12 3.26 -14.54
CA ILE A 108 -13.13 3.24 -16.03
C ILE A 108 -14.51 3.48 -16.62
N ARG A 109 -15.59 3.16 -15.89
CA ARG A 109 -16.97 3.47 -16.29
C ARG A 109 -17.37 4.91 -15.95
N HIS A 110 -16.54 5.63 -15.17
CA HIS A 110 -16.66 7.06 -14.86
C HIS A 110 -15.48 7.85 -15.46
N LYS A 111 -15.15 7.62 -16.71
CA LYS A 111 -14.12 8.37 -17.45
C LYS A 111 -12.73 8.38 -16.79
N GLY A 112 -12.39 7.35 -16.00
CA GLY A 112 -11.12 7.31 -15.24
C GLY A 112 -11.06 8.26 -14.06
N GLU A 113 -12.21 8.75 -13.58
CA GLU A 113 -12.31 9.65 -12.44
C GLU A 113 -12.07 8.90 -11.11
N SER A 114 -11.76 9.67 -10.06
CA SER A 114 -11.49 9.13 -8.73
C SER A 114 -12.69 8.39 -8.13
N ILE A 115 -12.44 7.49 -7.19
CA ILE A 115 -13.52 6.80 -6.44
C ILE A 115 -14.39 7.82 -5.68
N GLY A 116 -13.87 9.02 -5.38
CA GLY A 116 -14.62 10.12 -4.81
C GLY A 116 -15.71 10.63 -5.76
N GLU A 117 -15.43 10.73 -7.07
CA GLU A 117 -16.44 11.07 -8.08
C GLU A 117 -17.49 9.97 -8.23
N VAL A 118 -17.07 8.70 -8.22
CA VAL A 118 -18.01 7.56 -8.20
C VAL A 118 -18.97 7.65 -7.01
N ILE A 119 -18.48 8.04 -5.84
CA ILE A 119 -19.31 8.29 -4.64
C ILE A 119 -20.25 9.48 -4.87
N GLY A 120 -19.74 10.55 -5.47
CA GLY A 120 -20.54 11.72 -5.80
C GLY A 120 -21.73 11.39 -6.70
N ASP A 121 -21.50 10.58 -7.74
CA ASP A 121 -22.53 10.11 -8.64
C ASP A 121 -23.50 9.10 -8.00
N ALA A 122 -22.97 8.12 -7.25
CA ALA A 122 -23.76 7.02 -6.71
C ALA A 122 -24.54 7.39 -5.43
N ILE A 123 -23.99 8.26 -4.58
CA ILE A 123 -24.54 8.58 -3.25
C ILE A 123 -24.94 10.05 -3.16
N GLY A 124 -24.07 10.97 -3.60
CA GLY A 124 -24.35 12.40 -3.65
C GLY A 124 -23.16 13.28 -3.24
N ALA A 125 -23.28 14.60 -3.49
CA ALA A 125 -22.19 15.56 -3.31
C ALA A 125 -21.69 15.68 -1.84
N LYS A 126 -22.57 15.54 -0.85
CA LYS A 126 -22.18 15.50 0.57
C LYS A 126 -21.25 14.32 0.85
N ALA A 127 -21.62 13.13 0.38
CA ALA A 127 -20.84 11.91 0.54
C ALA A 127 -19.47 12.01 -0.15
N LYS A 128 -19.39 12.63 -1.34
CA LYS A 128 -18.13 12.92 -2.02
C LYS A 128 -17.19 13.75 -1.13
N LYS A 129 -17.66 14.87 -0.56
CA LYS A 129 -16.83 15.71 0.31
C LYS A 129 -16.36 15.00 1.57
N LEU A 130 -17.24 14.20 2.20
CA LEU A 130 -16.89 13.39 3.37
C LEU A 130 -15.81 12.36 3.02
N PHE A 131 -15.97 11.68 1.88
CA PHE A 131 -14.98 10.70 1.42
C PHE A 131 -13.63 11.33 1.09
N ILE A 132 -13.60 12.45 0.36
CA ILE A 132 -12.37 13.15 0.01
C ILE A 132 -11.63 13.59 1.27
N THR A 133 -12.34 14.12 2.28
CA THR A 133 -11.73 14.50 3.56
C THR A 133 -11.16 13.28 4.28
N PHE A 134 -11.92 12.18 4.33
CA PHE A 134 -11.47 10.92 4.92
C PHE A 134 -10.23 10.37 4.21
N ALA A 135 -10.26 10.31 2.87
CA ALA A 135 -9.18 9.81 2.05
C ALA A 135 -7.92 10.67 2.19
N TYR A 136 -8.05 11.99 2.26
CA TYR A 136 -6.93 12.90 2.48
C TYR A 136 -6.25 12.67 3.84
N LEU A 137 -7.03 12.54 4.92
CA LEU A 137 -6.47 12.23 6.24
C LEU A 137 -5.76 10.86 6.25
N THR A 138 -6.35 9.87 5.58
CA THR A 138 -5.73 8.54 5.44
C THR A 138 -4.43 8.62 4.64
N LEU A 139 -4.38 9.41 3.56
CA LEU A 139 -3.17 9.58 2.76
C LEU A 139 -2.05 10.28 3.55
N ILE A 140 -2.36 11.22 4.45
CA ILE A 140 -1.36 11.78 5.37
C ILE A 140 -0.77 10.68 6.26
N LEU A 141 -1.60 9.75 6.76
CA LEU A 141 -1.12 8.61 7.56
C LEU A 141 -0.26 7.65 6.73
N VAL A 142 -0.60 7.42 5.44
CA VAL A 142 0.21 6.64 4.50
C VAL A 142 1.58 7.28 4.31
N VAL A 143 1.62 8.59 4.02
CA VAL A 143 2.87 9.35 3.87
C VAL A 143 3.71 9.25 5.14
N ALA A 144 3.11 9.47 6.31
CA ALA A 144 3.80 9.40 7.59
C ALA A 144 4.39 8.01 7.88
N ALA A 145 3.60 6.95 7.68
CA ALA A 145 4.02 5.58 7.97
C ALA A 145 5.13 5.11 7.03
N PHE A 146 4.96 5.29 5.72
CA PHE A 146 5.90 4.76 4.73
C PHE A 146 7.17 5.61 4.63
N ALA A 147 7.09 6.95 4.76
CA ALA A 147 8.29 7.78 4.87
C ALA A 147 9.13 7.41 6.11
N SER A 148 8.46 7.09 7.23
CA SER A 148 9.12 6.60 8.44
C SER A 148 9.81 5.25 8.21
N ILE A 149 9.19 4.31 7.47
CA ILE A 149 9.81 3.04 7.12
C ILE A 149 11.05 3.27 6.24
N VAL A 150 10.95 4.10 5.20
CA VAL A 150 12.09 4.45 4.33
C VAL A 150 13.23 5.05 5.15
N ALA A 151 12.95 6.04 5.99
CA ALA A 151 13.97 6.63 6.85
C ALA A 151 14.63 5.62 7.80
N ASN A 152 13.87 4.62 8.28
CA ASN A 152 14.41 3.53 9.10
C ASN A 152 15.31 2.58 8.32
N THR A 153 15.09 2.37 7.02
CA THR A 153 15.96 1.55 6.16
C THR A 153 17.24 2.28 5.73
N PHE A 154 17.34 3.59 5.98
CA PHE A 154 18.51 4.42 5.61
C PHE A 154 19.32 4.90 6.81
N LYS A 155 18.72 4.96 8.01
CA LYS A 155 19.34 5.57 9.18
C LYS A 155 20.60 4.82 9.64
N ALA A 156 21.58 5.59 10.13
CA ALA A 156 22.73 5.05 10.86
C ALA A 156 22.34 4.55 12.25
N THR A 157 23.06 3.54 12.72
CA THR A 157 23.03 3.03 14.10
C THR A 157 24.15 3.70 14.88
N TYR A 158 23.89 4.01 16.15
CA TYR A 158 24.85 4.68 17.02
C TYR A 158 25.22 3.77 18.21
N THR A 159 26.48 3.84 18.60
CA THR A 159 26.99 3.20 19.83
C THR A 159 26.48 3.93 21.08
N ALA A 160 26.66 3.35 22.25
CA ALA A 160 26.23 3.95 23.51
C ALA A 160 26.87 5.33 23.80
N ASP A 161 28.07 5.57 23.26
CA ASP A 161 28.85 6.82 23.37
C ASP A 161 28.42 7.87 22.33
N GLY A 162 27.42 7.57 21.48
CA GLY A 162 26.91 8.49 20.45
C GLY A 162 27.74 8.52 19.16
N ALA A 163 28.76 7.66 19.02
CA ALA A 163 29.50 7.50 17.79
C ALA A 163 28.73 6.64 16.76
N ILE A 164 29.02 6.79 15.47
CA ILE A 164 28.40 5.97 14.42
C ILE A 164 28.99 4.55 14.47
N ASP A 165 28.12 3.55 14.60
CA ASP A 165 28.49 2.16 14.37
C ASP A 165 28.47 1.88 12.86
N TYR A 166 29.62 1.97 12.23
CA TYR A 166 29.77 1.77 10.78
C TYR A 166 29.42 0.34 10.35
N ALA A 167 29.74 -0.66 11.14
CA ALA A 167 29.46 -2.05 10.83
C ALA A 167 27.96 -2.33 10.84
N ALA A 168 27.26 -1.95 11.91
CA ALA A 168 25.81 -2.09 12.02
C ALA A 168 25.03 -1.19 11.05
N SER A 169 25.62 -0.07 10.60
CA SER A 169 25.00 0.89 9.68
C SER A 169 25.23 0.57 8.21
N SER A 170 26.18 -0.32 7.85
CA SER A 170 26.62 -0.56 6.47
C SER A 170 25.49 -0.94 5.53
N ALA A 171 24.62 -1.87 5.93
CA ALA A 171 23.48 -2.31 5.12
C ALA A 171 22.49 -1.17 4.82
N ASN A 172 22.20 -0.33 5.82
CA ASN A 172 21.32 0.83 5.67
C ASN A 172 21.94 1.92 4.79
N ALA A 173 23.22 2.23 4.99
CA ALA A 173 23.96 3.18 4.17
C ALA A 173 24.05 2.73 2.70
N SER A 174 24.29 1.43 2.47
CA SER A 174 24.23 0.84 1.12
C SER A 174 22.87 1.02 0.49
N THR A 175 21.79 0.72 1.23
CA THR A 175 20.39 0.87 0.75
C THR A 175 20.09 2.31 0.36
N ALA A 176 20.55 3.29 1.15
CA ALA A 176 20.36 4.71 0.85
C ALA A 176 21.07 5.12 -0.44
N ILE A 177 22.34 4.76 -0.62
CA ILE A 177 23.10 5.07 -1.83
C ILE A 177 22.51 4.40 -3.06
N ILE A 178 22.16 3.12 -2.98
CA ILE A 178 21.54 2.40 -4.10
C ILE A 178 20.22 3.08 -4.48
N SER A 179 19.39 3.46 -3.51
CA SER A 179 18.11 4.15 -3.78
C SER A 179 18.32 5.49 -4.48
N ILE A 180 19.30 6.28 -4.08
CA ILE A 180 19.64 7.57 -4.74
C ILE A 180 20.10 7.32 -6.18
N MET A 181 21.02 6.38 -6.40
CA MET A 181 21.50 6.04 -7.74
C MET A 181 20.38 5.49 -8.62
N PHE A 182 19.50 4.69 -8.06
CA PHE A 182 18.34 4.13 -8.75
C PHE A 182 17.36 5.22 -9.22
N ILE A 183 17.13 6.26 -8.41
CA ILE A 183 16.31 7.42 -8.81
C ILE A 183 16.94 8.13 -10.02
N LEU A 184 18.25 8.40 -9.99
CA LEU A 184 18.95 9.03 -11.08
C LEU A 184 18.90 8.18 -12.37
N MET A 185 19.11 6.87 -12.24
CA MET A 185 19.02 5.93 -13.35
C MET A 185 17.60 5.89 -13.94
N ALA A 186 16.55 5.91 -13.08
CA ALA A 186 15.18 5.91 -13.54
C ALA A 186 14.81 7.18 -14.33
N ILE A 187 15.34 8.35 -13.93
CA ILE A 187 15.19 9.60 -14.68
C ILE A 187 15.83 9.49 -16.06
N LEU A 188 17.06 8.95 -16.14
CA LEU A 188 17.75 8.71 -17.41
C LEU A 188 16.98 7.73 -18.30
N PHE A 189 16.50 6.62 -17.72
CA PHE A 189 15.66 5.64 -18.43
C PHE A 189 14.40 6.30 -19.00
N GLY A 190 13.69 7.09 -18.18
CA GLY A 190 12.50 7.84 -18.61
C GLY A 190 12.78 8.80 -19.76
N PHE A 191 13.90 9.53 -19.69
CA PHE A 191 14.32 10.43 -20.76
C PHE A 191 14.55 9.68 -22.09
N PHE A 192 15.28 8.58 -22.07
CA PHE A 192 15.56 7.81 -23.30
C PHE A 192 14.30 7.15 -23.86
N VAL A 193 13.46 6.52 -23.01
CA VAL A 193 12.26 5.79 -23.45
C VAL A 193 11.17 6.76 -23.95
N TYR A 194 10.83 7.79 -23.15
CA TYR A 194 9.68 8.64 -23.45
C TYR A 194 10.01 9.86 -24.31
N ARG A 195 11.24 10.39 -24.28
CA ARG A 195 11.64 11.56 -25.08
C ARG A 195 12.40 11.20 -26.33
N ARG A 196 13.16 10.12 -26.32
CA ARG A 196 13.97 9.66 -27.47
C ARG A 196 13.37 8.47 -28.17
N ASN A 197 12.18 7.99 -27.75
CA ASN A 197 11.48 6.82 -28.31
C ASN A 197 12.38 5.58 -28.42
N ALA A 198 13.27 5.35 -27.46
CA ALA A 198 14.12 4.16 -27.42
C ALA A 198 13.26 2.89 -27.29
N PRO A 199 13.62 1.78 -27.95
CA PRO A 199 12.89 0.52 -27.87
C PRO A 199 12.78 0.04 -26.43
N LEU A 200 11.56 -0.15 -25.91
CA LEU A 200 11.29 -0.51 -24.52
C LEU A 200 12.06 -1.77 -24.08
N GLY A 201 12.09 -2.81 -24.93
CA GLY A 201 12.75 -4.08 -24.59
C GLY A 201 14.25 -3.92 -24.31
N ILE A 202 14.98 -3.23 -25.20
CA ILE A 202 16.42 -2.97 -25.02
C ILE A 202 16.65 -2.07 -23.82
N SER A 203 15.85 -1.01 -23.68
CA SER A 203 15.94 -0.09 -22.55
C SER A 203 15.70 -0.81 -21.22
N THR A 204 14.78 -1.77 -21.18
CA THR A 204 14.49 -2.61 -19.99
C THR A 204 15.72 -3.45 -19.61
N ILE A 205 16.35 -4.10 -20.57
CA ILE A 205 17.57 -4.89 -20.31
C ILE A 205 18.66 -4.00 -19.73
N ILE A 206 18.90 -2.83 -20.34
CA ILE A 206 19.88 -1.84 -19.85
C ILE A 206 19.50 -1.35 -18.45
N GLY A 207 18.22 -1.08 -18.21
CA GLY A 207 17.71 -0.67 -16.90
C GLY A 207 17.93 -1.72 -15.82
N VAL A 208 17.64 -2.99 -16.11
CA VAL A 208 17.86 -4.10 -15.17
C VAL A 208 19.37 -4.30 -14.88
N ILE A 209 20.22 -4.23 -15.92
CA ILE A 209 21.67 -4.22 -15.73
C ILE A 209 22.09 -3.03 -14.87
N GLY A 210 21.55 -1.84 -15.13
CA GLY A 210 21.79 -0.65 -14.34
C GLY A 210 21.42 -0.81 -12.86
N ILE A 211 20.32 -1.50 -12.54
CA ILE A 211 19.95 -1.85 -11.15
C ILE A 211 21.06 -2.68 -10.50
N VAL A 212 21.55 -3.72 -11.19
CA VAL A 212 22.63 -4.56 -10.68
C VAL A 212 23.91 -3.75 -10.46
N VAL A 213 24.26 -2.87 -11.40
CA VAL A 213 25.41 -1.97 -11.27
C VAL A 213 25.26 -1.04 -10.06
N CYS A 214 24.09 -0.41 -9.88
CA CYS A 214 23.80 0.42 -8.70
C CYS A 214 23.97 -0.38 -7.39
N MET A 215 23.50 -1.64 -7.37
CA MET A 215 23.66 -2.54 -6.21
C MET A 215 25.14 -2.83 -5.93
N VAL A 216 25.92 -3.22 -6.94
CA VAL A 216 27.35 -3.51 -6.77
C VAL A 216 28.09 -2.28 -6.27
N ILE A 217 27.83 -1.10 -6.83
CA ILE A 217 28.47 0.14 -6.38
C ILE A 217 28.08 0.45 -4.93
N GLY A 218 26.79 0.46 -4.60
CA GLY A 218 26.34 0.84 -3.26
C GLY A 218 26.74 -0.16 -2.17
N LEU A 219 26.88 -1.45 -2.48
CA LEU A 219 27.40 -2.44 -1.53
C LEU A 219 28.88 -2.21 -1.20
N ASN A 220 29.67 -1.66 -2.14
CA ASN A 220 31.09 -1.43 -1.95
C ASN A 220 31.42 0.03 -1.57
N TRP A 221 30.54 0.98 -1.87
CA TRP A 221 30.75 2.41 -1.62
C TRP A 221 29.47 3.07 -1.09
N HIS A 222 29.44 3.36 0.20
CA HIS A 222 28.28 3.91 0.90
C HIS A 222 28.70 4.93 1.98
N PRO A 223 29.14 6.14 1.58
CA PRO A 223 29.73 7.12 2.49
C PRO A 223 28.71 7.91 3.33
N ILE A 224 27.39 7.72 3.15
CA ILE A 224 26.35 8.54 3.78
C ILE A 224 25.79 7.82 5.02
N TYR A 225 26.05 8.40 6.19
CA TYR A 225 25.58 7.92 7.49
C TYR A 225 24.85 9.05 8.21
N LEU A 226 23.53 9.09 8.14
CA LEU A 226 22.70 10.14 8.71
C LEU A 226 21.70 9.54 9.72
N ASN A 227 21.26 10.37 10.68
CA ASN A 227 20.25 9.96 11.64
C ASN A 227 18.84 9.93 11.04
N TYR A 228 17.91 9.33 11.78
CA TYR A 228 16.50 9.18 11.36
C TYR A 228 15.84 10.50 10.98
N THR A 229 16.02 11.55 11.79
CA THR A 229 15.37 12.86 11.57
C THR A 229 15.83 13.52 10.27
N VAL A 230 17.13 13.47 10.00
CA VAL A 230 17.69 14.03 8.75
C VAL A 230 17.17 13.27 7.55
N TRP A 231 17.11 11.93 7.61
CA TRP A 231 16.51 11.12 6.53
C TRP A 231 15.03 11.41 6.33
N MET A 232 14.25 11.60 7.40
CA MET A 232 12.85 12.00 7.28
C MET A 232 12.68 13.33 6.53
N ILE A 233 13.57 14.31 6.78
CA ILE A 233 13.55 15.60 6.07
C ILE A 233 13.93 15.42 4.59
N ILE A 234 14.99 14.63 4.31
CA ILE A 234 15.44 14.37 2.94
C ILE A 234 14.35 13.64 2.14
N VAL A 235 13.74 12.60 2.72
CA VAL A 235 12.61 11.89 2.11
C VAL A 235 11.44 12.84 1.89
N GLY A 236 11.12 13.70 2.85
CA GLY A 236 10.08 14.72 2.72
C GLY A 236 10.33 15.67 1.55
N LEU A 237 11.55 16.20 1.40
CA LEU A 237 11.93 17.06 0.28
C LEU A 237 11.82 16.30 -1.06
N TYR A 238 12.30 15.07 -1.10
CA TYR A 238 12.22 14.21 -2.29
C TYR A 238 10.78 13.99 -2.73
N ILE A 239 9.88 13.53 -1.84
CA ILE A 239 8.47 13.28 -2.18
C ILE A 239 7.74 14.56 -2.58
N GLY A 240 8.13 15.71 -2.00
CA GLY A 240 7.63 17.02 -2.41
C GLY A 240 7.95 17.32 -3.88
N VAL A 241 9.20 17.12 -4.30
CA VAL A 241 9.62 17.27 -5.69
C VAL A 241 8.95 16.23 -6.59
N ALA A 242 8.94 14.96 -6.18
CA ALA A 242 8.32 13.87 -6.94
C ALA A 242 6.83 14.08 -7.19
N SER A 243 6.11 14.64 -6.21
CA SER A 243 4.67 14.91 -6.32
C SER A 243 4.34 15.94 -7.41
N VAL A 244 5.18 16.96 -7.62
CA VAL A 244 4.91 18.03 -8.60
C VAL A 244 5.56 17.79 -9.97
N THR A 245 6.49 16.84 -10.04
CA THR A 245 7.18 16.47 -11.29
C THR A 245 6.23 15.68 -12.22
N PRO A 246 6.26 15.89 -13.56
CA PRO A 246 5.51 15.07 -14.50
C PRO A 246 5.76 13.57 -14.32
N VAL A 247 4.70 12.77 -14.45
CA VAL A 247 4.71 11.32 -14.16
C VAL A 247 5.77 10.58 -14.98
N TRP A 248 5.92 10.93 -16.26
CA TRP A 248 6.83 10.29 -17.20
C TRP A 248 8.33 10.51 -16.89
N ILE A 249 8.68 11.56 -16.10
CA ILE A 249 10.07 11.87 -15.77
C ILE A 249 10.58 10.93 -14.67
N LEU A 250 9.79 10.74 -13.62
CA LEU A 250 10.23 10.06 -12.41
C LEU A 250 9.37 8.86 -12.05
N LEU A 251 8.06 9.05 -11.89
CA LEU A 251 7.17 8.02 -11.34
C LEU A 251 7.12 6.77 -12.23
N GLN A 252 6.70 6.95 -13.47
CA GLN A 252 6.51 5.85 -14.42
C GLN A 252 7.78 5.02 -14.64
N PRO A 253 8.95 5.62 -14.98
CA PRO A 253 10.16 4.85 -15.22
C PRO A 253 10.69 4.18 -13.94
N ARG A 254 10.60 4.87 -12.80
CA ARG A 254 11.05 4.31 -11.53
C ARG A 254 10.17 3.15 -11.09
N ASP A 255 8.86 3.28 -11.15
CA ASP A 255 7.93 2.24 -10.73
C ASP A 255 8.03 1.02 -11.65
N TYR A 256 8.20 1.25 -12.96
CA TYR A 256 8.46 0.17 -13.92
C TYR A 256 9.74 -0.60 -13.59
N LEU A 257 10.84 0.10 -13.33
CA LEU A 257 12.09 -0.55 -12.95
C LEU A 257 12.03 -1.18 -11.55
N SER A 258 11.32 -0.56 -10.58
CA SER A 258 11.09 -1.11 -9.24
C SER A 258 10.31 -2.43 -9.29
N SER A 259 9.42 -2.62 -10.27
CA SER A 259 8.69 -3.87 -10.42
C SER A 259 9.61 -5.08 -10.66
N PHE A 260 10.74 -4.89 -11.35
CA PHE A 260 11.73 -5.97 -11.54
C PHE A 260 12.45 -6.33 -10.24
N LEU A 261 12.72 -5.35 -9.36
CA LEU A 261 13.22 -5.64 -8.00
C LEU A 261 12.21 -6.45 -7.20
N LEU A 262 10.93 -6.09 -7.29
CA LEU A 262 9.84 -6.78 -6.59
C LEU A 262 9.67 -8.21 -7.07
N TYR A 263 9.56 -8.41 -8.38
CA TYR A 263 9.45 -9.76 -8.95
C TYR A 263 10.72 -10.59 -8.66
N GLY A 264 11.91 -9.98 -8.80
CA GLY A 264 13.18 -10.60 -8.45
C GLY A 264 13.21 -11.05 -6.99
N MET A 265 12.78 -10.18 -6.06
CA MET A 265 12.65 -10.50 -4.64
C MET A 265 11.70 -11.68 -4.40
N MET A 266 10.52 -11.68 -5.02
CA MET A 266 9.55 -12.77 -4.87
C MET A 266 10.08 -14.09 -5.41
N VAL A 267 10.71 -14.07 -6.59
CA VAL A 267 11.35 -15.28 -7.18
C VAL A 267 12.44 -15.79 -6.26
N LEU A 268 13.30 -14.92 -5.75
CA LEU A 268 14.38 -15.24 -4.81
C LEU A 268 13.84 -15.89 -3.53
N ALA A 269 12.76 -15.31 -2.98
CA ALA A 269 12.07 -15.84 -1.81
C ALA A 269 11.48 -17.22 -2.07
N VAL A 270 10.78 -17.41 -3.18
CA VAL A 270 10.19 -18.71 -3.57
C VAL A 270 11.28 -19.77 -3.76
N VAL A 271 12.37 -19.42 -4.46
CA VAL A 271 13.52 -20.33 -4.65
C VAL A 271 14.16 -20.70 -3.31
N GLY A 272 14.35 -19.73 -2.41
CA GLY A 272 14.88 -20.00 -1.06
C GLY A 272 13.96 -20.88 -0.22
N ILE A 273 12.65 -20.62 -0.23
CA ILE A 273 11.66 -21.40 0.53
C ILE A 273 11.54 -22.83 -0.03
N ILE A 274 11.43 -22.98 -1.34
CA ILE A 274 11.29 -24.31 -1.97
C ILE A 274 12.60 -25.11 -1.86
N GLY A 275 13.75 -24.47 -2.08
CA GLY A 275 15.06 -25.13 -2.03
C GLY A 275 15.46 -25.57 -0.62
N ALA A 276 15.22 -24.72 0.39
CA ALA A 276 15.60 -25.02 1.77
C ALA A 276 14.67 -26.02 2.47
N HIS A 277 13.42 -26.18 1.98
CA HIS A 277 12.37 -26.97 2.62
C HIS A 277 12.25 -26.73 4.14
N PRO A 278 12.23 -25.47 4.62
CA PRO A 278 12.33 -25.19 6.04
C PRO A 278 11.06 -25.64 6.76
N VAL A 279 11.27 -26.11 7.99
CA VAL A 279 10.17 -26.30 8.93
C VAL A 279 9.80 -24.96 9.51
N VAL A 280 8.51 -24.64 9.57
CA VAL A 280 8.00 -23.47 10.26
C VAL A 280 7.87 -23.78 11.74
N ASP A 281 8.71 -23.15 12.57
CA ASP A 281 8.72 -23.37 14.02
C ASP A 281 7.63 -22.57 14.75
N MET A 282 7.00 -21.63 14.06
CA MET A 282 5.88 -20.86 14.58
C MET A 282 4.66 -21.75 14.85
N PRO A 283 4.03 -21.63 16.04
CA PRO A 283 2.83 -22.38 16.38
C PRO A 283 1.65 -22.09 15.44
N ALA A 284 0.79 -23.09 15.24
CA ALA A 284 -0.39 -22.94 14.39
C ALA A 284 -1.35 -21.88 14.94
N PHE A 285 -1.55 -21.88 16.26
CA PHE A 285 -2.42 -20.93 16.96
C PHE A 285 -1.84 -20.63 18.35
N LEU A 286 -1.72 -19.35 18.68
CA LEU A 286 -1.15 -18.85 19.95
C LEU A 286 -2.20 -18.27 20.90
N GLY A 287 -3.48 -18.22 20.49
CA GLY A 287 -4.57 -17.72 21.29
C GLY A 287 -5.24 -16.48 20.71
N PHE A 288 -6.33 -16.06 21.38
CA PHE A 288 -7.13 -14.91 20.98
C PHE A 288 -6.58 -13.57 21.49
N LYS A 289 -5.46 -13.57 22.19
CA LYS A 289 -4.80 -12.38 22.72
C LYS A 289 -3.30 -12.51 22.53
N ASP A 290 -2.66 -11.43 22.09
CA ASP A 290 -1.21 -11.34 22.01
C ASP A 290 -0.62 -11.29 23.41
N THR A 291 0.09 -12.35 23.79
CA THR A 291 0.80 -12.51 25.06
C THR A 291 2.31 -12.43 24.89
N LEU A 292 2.81 -12.41 23.64
CA LEU A 292 4.24 -12.36 23.34
C LEU A 292 4.79 -10.93 23.39
N ALA A 293 4.06 -10.00 22.76
CA ALA A 293 4.47 -8.59 22.63
C ALA A 293 5.97 -8.43 22.25
N PRO A 294 6.46 -9.06 21.16
CA PRO A 294 7.89 -9.14 20.87
C PRO A 294 8.54 -7.76 20.69
N SER A 295 7.80 -6.78 20.22
CA SER A 295 8.25 -5.38 20.09
C SER A 295 8.08 -4.54 21.38
N GLY A 296 7.78 -5.17 22.50
CA GLY A 296 7.48 -4.49 23.77
C GLY A 296 6.07 -3.90 23.87
N THR A 297 5.27 -3.97 22.80
CA THR A 297 3.88 -3.49 22.78
C THR A 297 2.97 -4.59 22.23
N SER A 298 1.99 -5.01 23.03
CA SER A 298 1.02 -6.03 22.63
C SER A 298 0.02 -5.46 21.60
N LEU A 299 -0.32 -6.28 20.58
CA LEU A 299 -1.41 -5.99 19.65
C LEU A 299 -2.80 -6.10 20.30
N GLY A 300 -2.90 -6.69 21.51
CA GLY A 300 -4.15 -6.90 22.21
C GLY A 300 -4.91 -8.14 21.74
N TYR A 301 -6.23 -8.02 21.59
CA TYR A 301 -7.07 -9.14 21.15
C TYR A 301 -6.98 -9.35 19.64
N MET A 302 -7.02 -10.63 19.20
CA MET A 302 -6.98 -11.03 17.80
C MET A 302 -8.07 -10.32 16.98
N PHE A 303 -9.30 -10.18 17.52
CA PHE A 303 -10.28 -9.27 16.97
C PHE A 303 -10.25 -7.94 17.74
N PRO A 304 -10.03 -6.81 17.08
CA PRO A 304 -9.89 -6.59 15.62
C PRO A 304 -8.43 -6.61 15.12
N ALA A 305 -7.42 -6.80 16.00
CA ALA A 305 -6.02 -6.52 15.69
C ALA A 305 -5.48 -7.33 14.49
N LEU A 306 -5.73 -8.63 14.40
CA LEU A 306 -5.30 -9.46 13.28
C LEU A 306 -5.69 -8.83 11.94
N PHE A 307 -6.95 -8.43 11.83
CA PHE A 307 -7.55 -7.95 10.58
C PHE A 307 -6.96 -6.62 10.12
N VAL A 308 -6.77 -5.68 11.05
CA VAL A 308 -6.23 -4.35 10.70
C VAL A 308 -4.69 -4.33 10.61
N THR A 309 -4.00 -5.23 11.32
CA THR A 309 -2.53 -5.29 11.30
C THR A 309 -2.01 -5.85 9.97
N ILE A 310 -2.65 -6.91 9.44
CA ILE A 310 -2.28 -7.48 8.13
C ILE A 310 -2.52 -6.46 7.01
N ALA A 311 -3.53 -5.59 7.15
CA ALA A 311 -3.79 -4.49 6.23
C ALA A 311 -3.67 -4.90 4.75
N CYS A 312 -2.76 -4.30 4.01
CA CYS A 312 -2.60 -4.50 2.57
C CYS A 312 -2.41 -5.97 2.14
N GLY A 313 -1.85 -6.84 2.99
CA GLY A 313 -1.70 -8.28 2.69
C GLY A 313 -3.02 -9.05 2.54
N ALA A 314 -4.17 -8.43 2.83
CA ALA A 314 -5.50 -9.02 2.66
C ALA A 314 -6.50 -8.05 2.04
N VAL A 315 -6.56 -6.80 2.49
CA VAL A 315 -7.46 -5.74 1.99
C VAL A 315 -6.81 -4.38 2.20
N SER A 316 -6.84 -3.49 1.21
CA SER A 316 -6.29 -2.14 1.35
C SER A 316 -7.16 -1.09 0.65
N GLY A 317 -7.56 -0.07 1.39
CA GLY A 317 -8.32 1.06 0.84
C GLY A 317 -7.49 1.94 -0.08
N PHE A 318 -6.19 2.06 0.18
CA PHE A 318 -5.26 2.79 -0.67
C PHE A 318 -5.27 2.30 -2.12
N HIS A 319 -5.49 1.00 -2.35
CA HIS A 319 -5.57 0.42 -3.69
C HIS A 319 -6.70 1.03 -4.54
N SER A 320 -7.85 1.36 -3.93
CA SER A 320 -8.93 2.02 -4.68
C SER A 320 -8.53 3.42 -5.16
N LEU A 321 -7.71 4.14 -4.39
CA LEU A 321 -7.20 5.45 -4.78
C LEU A 321 -6.17 5.33 -5.90
N VAL A 322 -5.26 4.33 -5.85
CA VAL A 322 -4.31 4.04 -6.93
C VAL A 322 -5.05 3.57 -8.18
N GLY A 323 -5.94 2.60 -8.05
CA GLY A 323 -6.73 2.05 -9.16
C GLY A 323 -7.52 3.12 -9.89
N SER A 324 -8.25 3.96 -9.16
CA SER A 324 -9.09 5.03 -9.73
C SER A 324 -8.33 6.32 -10.05
N GLY A 325 -7.20 6.58 -9.39
CA GLY A 325 -6.45 7.82 -9.55
C GLY A 325 -5.42 7.79 -10.68
N THR A 326 -4.83 6.63 -10.95
CA THR A 326 -3.74 6.48 -11.92
C THR A 326 -3.97 5.34 -12.90
N THR A 327 -4.29 4.13 -12.45
CA THR A 327 -4.37 2.93 -13.29
C THR A 327 -5.51 3.01 -14.30
N SER A 328 -6.67 3.52 -13.90
CA SER A 328 -7.85 3.68 -14.76
C SER A 328 -7.61 4.59 -15.97
N LYS A 329 -6.69 5.54 -15.84
CA LYS A 329 -6.31 6.49 -16.89
C LYS A 329 -5.30 5.93 -17.89
N GLN A 330 -4.73 4.76 -17.59
CA GLN A 330 -3.69 4.11 -18.38
C GLN A 330 -4.14 2.75 -18.93
N LEU A 331 -5.32 2.26 -18.53
CA LEU A 331 -5.82 0.94 -18.92
C LEU A 331 -6.15 0.91 -20.41
N ASP A 332 -5.42 0.07 -21.17
CA ASP A 332 -5.59 -0.07 -22.62
C ASP A 332 -6.92 -0.75 -22.97
N GLN A 333 -7.21 -1.88 -22.35
CA GLN A 333 -8.43 -2.66 -22.62
C GLN A 333 -9.18 -2.99 -21.33
N GLU A 334 -10.51 -3.00 -21.37
CA GLU A 334 -11.33 -3.25 -20.18
C GLU A 334 -11.10 -4.65 -19.57
N LYS A 335 -10.76 -5.67 -20.39
CA LYS A 335 -10.42 -7.02 -19.90
C LYS A 335 -9.20 -7.05 -18.99
N ASP A 336 -8.29 -6.08 -19.15
CA ASP A 336 -7.04 -6.02 -18.39
C ASP A 336 -7.27 -5.52 -16.94
N ALA A 337 -8.46 -4.97 -16.65
CA ALA A 337 -8.82 -4.56 -15.31
C ALA A 337 -8.80 -5.72 -14.30
N LYS A 338 -9.26 -6.92 -14.71
CA LYS A 338 -9.22 -8.11 -13.83
C LYS A 338 -7.78 -8.55 -13.49
N PRO A 339 -6.88 -8.84 -14.45
CA PRO A 339 -5.53 -9.24 -14.12
C PRO A 339 -4.77 -8.15 -13.34
N ILE A 340 -4.96 -6.88 -13.67
CA ILE A 340 -4.22 -5.79 -13.03
C ILE A 340 -4.70 -5.57 -11.59
N ALA A 341 -5.99 -5.34 -11.35
CA ALA A 341 -6.47 -5.04 -10.02
C ALA A 341 -6.70 -6.29 -9.16
N TYR A 342 -7.56 -7.23 -9.61
CA TYR A 342 -7.82 -8.45 -8.87
C TYR A 342 -6.56 -9.33 -8.76
N GLY A 343 -5.86 -9.51 -9.89
CA GLY A 343 -4.62 -10.28 -9.95
C GLY A 343 -3.50 -9.65 -9.12
N GLY A 344 -3.33 -8.33 -9.19
CA GLY A 344 -2.36 -7.57 -8.38
C GLY A 344 -2.56 -7.80 -6.89
N MET A 345 -3.80 -7.70 -6.40
CA MET A 345 -4.13 -7.98 -5.00
C MET A 345 -3.77 -9.41 -4.58
N LEU A 346 -4.03 -10.41 -5.42
CA LEU A 346 -3.70 -11.80 -5.08
C LEU A 346 -2.18 -12.07 -5.11
N ILE A 347 -1.41 -11.39 -5.96
CA ILE A 347 0.05 -11.45 -5.94
C ILE A 347 0.57 -10.83 -4.62
N GLU A 348 -0.07 -9.76 -4.14
CA GLU A 348 0.25 -9.16 -2.84
C GLU A 348 -0.06 -10.11 -1.67
N CYS A 349 -1.15 -10.88 -1.76
CA CYS A 349 -1.43 -11.95 -0.81
C CYS A 349 -0.35 -13.05 -0.82
N ALA A 350 0.19 -13.39 -1.99
CA ALA A 350 1.30 -14.33 -2.09
C ALA A 350 2.57 -13.78 -1.40
N LEU A 351 2.85 -12.48 -1.51
CA LEU A 351 3.93 -11.82 -0.78
C LEU A 351 3.68 -11.86 0.75
N ALA A 352 2.43 -11.71 1.19
CA ALA A 352 2.05 -11.86 2.59
C ALA A 352 2.31 -13.30 3.12
N LEU A 353 2.03 -14.33 2.31
CA LEU A 353 2.35 -15.72 2.65
C LEU A 353 3.87 -15.96 2.73
N ILE A 354 4.65 -15.36 1.82
CA ILE A 354 6.12 -15.38 1.88
C ILE A 354 6.61 -14.76 3.19
N SER A 355 5.99 -13.68 3.64
CA SER A 355 6.34 -12.99 4.90
C SER A 355 6.05 -13.86 6.12
N VAL A 356 4.97 -14.65 6.09
CA VAL A 356 4.69 -15.66 7.13
C VAL A 356 5.76 -16.76 7.15
N CYS A 357 6.23 -17.21 5.98
CA CYS A 357 7.34 -18.17 5.91
C CYS A 357 8.63 -17.58 6.51
N ALA A 358 8.91 -16.31 6.24
CA ALA A 358 10.11 -15.63 6.75
C ALA A 358 10.12 -15.54 8.28
N VAL A 359 9.05 -15.05 8.91
CA VAL A 359 8.94 -14.97 10.36
C VAL A 359 8.87 -16.36 11.00
N GLY A 360 8.19 -17.30 10.36
CA GLY A 360 8.10 -18.67 10.85
C GLY A 360 9.44 -19.40 10.90
N TYR A 361 10.35 -19.08 9.98
CA TYR A 361 11.70 -19.68 9.96
C TYR A 361 12.61 -19.16 11.07
N ILE A 362 12.49 -17.88 11.42
CA ILE A 362 13.28 -17.28 12.52
C ILE A 362 12.42 -17.02 13.75
N TRP A 363 11.41 -17.88 13.96
CA TRP A 363 10.40 -17.68 15.01
C TRP A 363 10.98 -17.48 16.41
N ALA A 364 12.02 -18.23 16.78
CA ALA A 364 12.66 -18.10 18.08
C ALA A 364 13.18 -16.67 18.32
N GLN A 365 13.89 -16.10 17.33
CA GLN A 365 14.46 -14.74 17.41
C GLN A 365 13.37 -13.66 17.40
N TYR A 366 12.24 -13.93 16.78
CA TYR A 366 11.11 -13.01 16.80
C TYR A 366 10.36 -13.07 18.12
N ALA A 367 10.09 -14.26 18.63
CA ALA A 367 9.32 -14.48 19.85
C ALA A 367 10.05 -14.00 21.12
N ASP A 368 11.38 -14.13 21.15
CA ASP A 368 12.22 -13.65 22.28
C ASP A 368 12.55 -12.16 22.23
N GLY A 369 12.14 -11.47 21.16
CA GLY A 369 12.34 -10.03 20.99
C GLY A 369 13.72 -9.63 20.44
N THR A 370 14.58 -10.58 20.07
CA THR A 370 15.92 -10.29 19.51
C THR A 370 15.83 -9.62 18.13
N THR A 371 14.86 -10.05 17.29
CA THR A 371 14.65 -9.50 15.96
C THR A 371 13.17 -9.18 15.77
N THR A 372 12.77 -7.93 15.95
CA THR A 372 11.35 -7.52 16.00
C THR A 372 10.92 -6.58 14.87
N THR A 373 11.87 -5.86 14.24
CA THR A 373 11.56 -4.95 13.13
C THR A 373 11.11 -5.76 11.91
N PRO A 374 9.86 -5.64 11.44
CA PRO A 374 9.31 -6.55 10.43
C PRO A 374 10.13 -6.65 9.14
N THR A 375 10.67 -5.52 8.65
CA THR A 375 11.53 -5.51 7.46
C THR A 375 12.81 -6.32 7.67
N VAL A 376 13.41 -6.23 8.88
CA VAL A 376 14.61 -7.01 9.26
C VAL A 376 14.26 -8.49 9.39
N VAL A 377 13.13 -8.81 10.04
CA VAL A 377 12.60 -10.20 10.16
C VAL A 377 12.43 -10.83 8.77
N PHE A 378 11.81 -10.10 7.85
CA PHE A 378 11.61 -10.54 6.47
C PHE A 378 12.94 -10.85 5.76
N ALA A 379 13.86 -9.88 5.80
CA ALA A 379 15.15 -10.01 5.14
C ALA A 379 16.03 -11.10 5.77
N THR A 380 16.07 -11.19 7.10
CA THR A 380 16.84 -12.21 7.83
C THR A 380 16.29 -13.62 7.53
N GLY A 381 14.97 -13.81 7.63
CA GLY A 381 14.36 -15.11 7.39
C GLY A 381 14.61 -15.63 5.98
N LEU A 382 14.37 -14.80 4.95
CA LEU A 382 14.56 -15.19 3.56
C LEU A 382 16.04 -15.35 3.18
N ALA A 383 16.93 -14.44 3.63
CA ALA A 383 18.37 -14.55 3.38
C ALA A 383 18.96 -15.81 4.03
N SER A 384 18.49 -16.17 5.22
CA SER A 384 18.92 -17.40 5.91
C SER A 384 18.46 -18.65 5.15
N MET A 385 17.21 -18.69 4.66
CA MET A 385 16.72 -19.79 3.83
C MET A 385 17.50 -19.93 2.54
N PHE A 386 17.75 -18.81 1.85
CA PHE A 386 18.51 -18.80 0.60
C PHE A 386 19.95 -19.25 0.80
N SER A 387 20.61 -18.79 1.88
CA SER A 387 21.97 -19.17 2.24
C SER A 387 22.10 -20.66 2.55
N LYS A 388 21.06 -21.28 3.10
CA LYS A 388 21.03 -22.73 3.35
C LYS A 388 21.12 -23.54 2.05
N VAL A 389 20.61 -23.00 0.94
CA VAL A 389 20.61 -23.64 -0.37
C VAL A 389 21.90 -23.36 -1.14
N PHE A 390 22.32 -22.08 -1.16
CA PHE A 390 23.41 -21.61 -2.05
C PHE A 390 24.71 -21.28 -1.31
N GLY A 391 24.76 -21.51 0.00
CA GLY A 391 25.94 -21.27 0.82
C GLY A 391 25.92 -19.89 1.55
N SER A 392 26.66 -19.80 2.65
CA SER A 392 26.69 -18.64 3.54
C SER A 392 27.19 -17.33 2.89
N GLY A 393 28.00 -17.43 1.83
CA GLY A 393 28.51 -16.27 1.11
C GLY A 393 27.44 -15.40 0.45
N CYS A 394 26.24 -15.94 0.18
CA CYS A 394 25.14 -15.20 -0.43
C CYS A 394 24.36 -14.35 0.57
N TYR A 395 24.47 -14.59 1.88
CA TYR A 395 23.58 -14.00 2.89
C TYR A 395 23.52 -12.47 2.81
N ASN A 396 24.66 -11.80 2.89
CA ASN A 396 24.73 -10.33 2.92
C ASN A 396 24.16 -9.68 1.65
N VAL A 397 24.43 -10.29 0.49
CA VAL A 397 23.92 -9.77 -0.79
C VAL A 397 22.40 -9.91 -0.85
N VAL A 398 21.86 -11.08 -0.50
CA VAL A 398 20.42 -11.33 -0.50
C VAL A 398 19.71 -10.46 0.55
N TYR A 399 20.26 -10.37 1.75
CA TYR A 399 19.75 -9.51 2.81
C TYR A 399 19.65 -8.05 2.35
N SER A 400 20.72 -7.49 1.81
CA SER A 400 20.75 -6.11 1.31
C SER A 400 19.78 -5.89 0.14
N MET A 401 19.66 -6.87 -0.77
CA MET A 401 18.70 -6.82 -1.87
C MET A 401 17.25 -6.80 -1.37
N LEU A 402 16.93 -7.59 -0.34
CA LEU A 402 15.58 -7.64 0.25
C LEU A 402 15.24 -6.32 0.96
N ILE A 403 16.15 -5.77 1.75
CA ILE A 403 15.98 -4.45 2.39
C ILE A 403 15.80 -3.35 1.34
N LEU A 404 16.62 -3.36 0.27
CA LEU A 404 16.50 -2.41 -0.84
C LEU A 404 15.13 -2.52 -1.52
N ALA A 405 14.66 -3.73 -1.81
CA ALA A 405 13.37 -3.93 -2.44
C ALA A 405 12.24 -3.34 -1.59
N VAL A 406 12.22 -3.64 -0.28
CA VAL A 406 11.21 -3.08 0.64
C VAL A 406 11.29 -1.55 0.68
N SER A 407 12.48 -0.97 0.75
CA SER A 407 12.68 0.48 0.74
C SER A 407 12.17 1.12 -0.56
N ALA A 408 12.47 0.51 -1.71
CA ALA A 408 12.02 0.98 -3.02
C ALA A 408 10.49 0.99 -3.13
N PHE A 409 9.80 -0.05 -2.61
CA PHE A 409 8.33 -0.11 -2.61
C PHE A 409 7.72 0.96 -1.73
N CYS A 410 8.25 1.11 -0.51
CA CYS A 410 7.77 2.16 0.39
C CYS A 410 7.92 3.54 -0.25
N LEU A 411 9.04 3.79 -0.92
CA LEU A 411 9.30 5.05 -1.59
C LEU A 411 8.32 5.28 -2.76
N THR A 412 8.04 4.26 -3.57
CA THR A 412 7.02 4.30 -4.64
C THR A 412 5.62 4.61 -4.09
N SER A 413 5.23 3.92 -3.02
CA SER A 413 3.92 4.14 -2.39
C SER A 413 3.79 5.54 -1.79
N VAL A 414 4.86 6.08 -1.17
CA VAL A 414 4.86 7.45 -0.62
C VAL A 414 4.72 8.49 -1.71
N ASP A 415 5.41 8.34 -2.84
CA ASP A 415 5.31 9.28 -3.96
C ASP A 415 3.90 9.32 -4.52
N THR A 416 3.33 8.13 -4.77
CA THR A 416 1.96 7.99 -5.26
C THR A 416 0.97 8.56 -4.25
N ALA A 417 1.12 8.24 -2.94
CA ALA A 417 0.26 8.76 -1.88
C ALA A 417 0.31 10.29 -1.77
N THR A 418 1.50 10.88 -1.86
CA THR A 418 1.68 12.34 -1.79
C THR A 418 1.01 13.04 -2.98
N ARG A 419 1.13 12.46 -4.18
CA ARG A 419 0.46 12.96 -5.38
C ARG A 419 -1.06 12.85 -5.29
N LEU A 420 -1.58 11.71 -4.85
CA LEU A 420 -3.02 11.50 -4.65
C LEU A 420 -3.58 12.44 -3.57
N ALA A 421 -2.86 12.63 -2.46
CA ALA A 421 -3.25 13.57 -1.42
C ALA A 421 -3.36 15.00 -1.95
N ARG A 422 -2.42 15.45 -2.78
CA ARG A 422 -2.49 16.74 -3.45
C ARG A 422 -3.73 16.87 -4.33
N TYR A 423 -4.08 15.83 -5.09
CA TYR A 423 -5.29 15.83 -5.93
C TYR A 423 -6.55 15.88 -5.08
N MET A 424 -6.66 15.04 -4.06
CA MET A 424 -7.79 15.02 -3.13
C MET A 424 -7.97 16.36 -2.42
N PHE A 425 -6.86 16.96 -1.96
CA PHE A 425 -6.89 18.28 -1.36
C PHE A 425 -7.43 19.36 -2.30
N ALA A 426 -6.99 19.38 -3.55
CA ALA A 426 -7.48 20.32 -4.55
C ALA A 426 -8.96 20.06 -4.89
N GLU A 427 -9.34 18.80 -5.10
CA GLU A 427 -10.70 18.37 -5.45
C GLU A 427 -11.74 18.77 -4.39
N PHE A 428 -11.35 18.81 -3.11
CA PHE A 428 -12.24 19.26 -2.02
C PHE A 428 -12.80 20.67 -2.24
N PHE A 429 -12.01 21.57 -2.82
CA PHE A 429 -12.38 22.96 -3.03
C PHE A 429 -13.05 23.23 -4.39
N VAL A 430 -13.02 22.27 -5.31
CA VAL A 430 -13.60 22.39 -6.65
C VAL A 430 -15.07 21.95 -6.60
N GLU A 431 -15.95 22.80 -7.13
CA GLU A 431 -17.38 22.49 -7.25
C GLU A 431 -17.65 21.57 -8.45
N PRO A 432 -18.69 20.75 -8.43
CA PRO A 432 -19.06 19.89 -9.57
C PRO A 432 -19.17 20.70 -10.86
N GLY A 433 -18.53 20.22 -11.93
CA GLY A 433 -18.54 20.88 -13.25
C GLY A 433 -17.59 22.06 -13.40
N LYS A 434 -16.82 22.42 -12.38
CA LYS A 434 -15.76 23.42 -12.43
C LYS A 434 -14.38 22.77 -12.40
N THR A 435 -13.38 23.52 -12.85
CA THR A 435 -11.97 23.16 -12.78
C THR A 435 -11.26 23.98 -11.72
N ARG A 436 -10.02 23.61 -11.38
CA ARG A 436 -9.19 24.41 -10.47
C ARG A 436 -8.96 25.85 -11.00
N GLU A 437 -8.96 26.03 -12.31
CA GLU A 437 -8.72 27.32 -12.95
C GLU A 437 -9.85 28.32 -12.69
N ASP A 438 -11.06 27.81 -12.41
CA ASP A 438 -12.23 28.61 -12.05
C ASP A 438 -12.21 29.11 -10.60
N LEU A 439 -11.27 28.64 -9.78
CA LEU A 439 -11.13 29.06 -8.39
C LEU A 439 -10.47 30.44 -8.29
N THR A 440 -10.96 31.25 -7.36
CA THR A 440 -10.48 32.62 -7.11
C THR A 440 -10.05 32.82 -5.64
N GLY A 441 -9.30 33.87 -5.39
CA GLY A 441 -8.88 34.25 -4.04
C GLY A 441 -8.00 33.20 -3.35
N TRP A 442 -8.17 33.05 -2.05
CA TRP A 442 -7.37 32.14 -1.23
C TRP A 442 -7.49 30.66 -1.65
N LYS A 443 -8.66 30.24 -2.18
CA LYS A 443 -8.86 28.86 -2.66
C LYS A 443 -7.90 28.54 -3.81
N ARG A 444 -7.68 29.45 -4.76
CA ARG A 444 -6.72 29.29 -5.86
C ARG A 444 -5.28 29.13 -5.35
N VAL A 445 -4.92 29.83 -4.28
CA VAL A 445 -3.58 29.76 -3.67
C VAL A 445 -3.35 28.42 -3.02
N ILE A 446 -4.26 27.97 -2.13
CA ILE A 446 -4.05 26.71 -1.39
C ILE A 446 -4.16 25.47 -2.27
N THR A 447 -4.93 25.53 -3.36
CA THR A 447 -5.02 24.44 -4.34
C THR A 447 -3.88 24.47 -5.37
N ASN A 448 -2.94 25.42 -5.27
CA ASN A 448 -1.72 25.38 -6.07
C ASN A 448 -0.96 24.08 -5.81
N PRO A 449 -0.52 23.33 -6.85
CA PRO A 449 0.14 22.05 -6.66
C PRO A 449 1.33 22.08 -5.70
N TYR A 450 2.10 23.17 -5.71
CA TYR A 450 3.24 23.32 -4.80
C TYR A 450 2.80 23.55 -3.35
N VAL A 451 1.77 24.38 -3.14
CA VAL A 451 1.24 24.68 -1.79
C VAL A 451 0.54 23.46 -1.21
N ALA A 452 -0.34 22.81 -1.98
CA ALA A 452 -1.04 21.60 -1.54
C ALA A 452 -0.07 20.46 -1.22
N THR A 453 0.98 20.28 -2.04
CA THR A 453 2.06 19.31 -1.77
C THR A 453 2.82 19.68 -0.50
N GLY A 454 3.19 20.96 -0.33
CA GLY A 454 3.88 21.43 0.87
C GLY A 454 3.09 21.15 2.15
N ILE A 455 1.78 21.44 2.16
CA ILE A 455 0.89 21.14 3.30
C ILE A 455 0.89 19.65 3.61
N THR A 456 0.73 18.80 2.59
CA THR A 456 0.69 17.34 2.74
C THR A 456 2.01 16.79 3.28
N VAL A 457 3.14 17.23 2.70
CA VAL A 457 4.48 16.75 3.08
C VAL A 457 4.82 17.18 4.52
N VAL A 458 4.57 18.43 4.87
CA VAL A 458 4.83 18.92 6.24
C VAL A 458 4.00 18.14 7.25
N ALA A 459 2.70 17.94 7.00
CA ALA A 459 1.85 17.18 7.89
C ALA A 459 2.30 15.70 8.01
N GLY A 460 2.60 15.05 6.88
CA GLY A 460 3.04 13.65 6.85
C GLY A 460 4.41 13.45 7.52
N VAL A 461 5.40 14.29 7.23
CA VAL A 461 6.74 14.22 7.83
C VAL A 461 6.69 14.51 9.33
N ALA A 462 5.96 15.55 9.75
CA ALA A 462 5.81 15.89 11.17
C ALA A 462 5.20 14.72 11.96
N LEU A 463 4.16 14.10 11.42
CA LEU A 463 3.56 12.91 12.04
C LEU A 463 4.53 11.72 11.99
N GLY A 464 5.24 11.52 10.88
CA GLY A 464 6.22 10.44 10.68
C GLY A 464 7.39 10.50 11.66
N LEU A 465 7.81 11.69 12.07
CA LEU A 465 8.86 11.89 13.09
C LEU A 465 8.51 11.26 14.45
N THR A 466 7.24 10.98 14.72
CA THR A 466 6.84 10.24 15.94
C THR A 466 7.21 8.76 15.90
N GLY A 467 7.64 8.25 14.76
CA GLY A 467 8.03 6.87 14.52
C GLY A 467 6.89 5.98 14.02
N TYR A 468 7.23 5.10 13.12
CA TYR A 468 6.33 4.19 12.41
C TYR A 468 5.45 3.35 13.37
N ALA A 469 6.01 2.77 14.42
CA ALA A 469 5.28 1.90 15.34
C ALA A 469 4.08 2.59 16.02
N LYS A 470 4.18 3.90 16.27
CA LYS A 470 3.10 4.69 16.89
C LYS A 470 1.99 5.08 15.90
N ILE A 471 2.26 4.99 14.60
CA ILE A 471 1.32 5.38 13.55
C ILE A 471 0.61 4.15 12.97
N TRP A 472 1.27 2.99 12.97
CA TRP A 472 0.86 1.80 12.23
C TRP A 472 -0.57 1.35 12.52
N ALA A 473 -0.97 1.30 13.79
CA ALA A 473 -2.31 0.89 14.18
C ALA A 473 -3.40 1.85 13.65
N LEU A 474 -3.16 3.17 13.75
CA LEU A 474 -4.06 4.19 13.23
C LEU A 474 -4.12 4.15 11.69
N PHE A 475 -2.96 4.03 11.03
CA PHE A 475 -2.85 3.86 9.59
C PHE A 475 -3.59 2.61 9.12
N GLY A 476 -3.35 1.45 9.73
CA GLY A 476 -4.00 0.20 9.35
C GLY A 476 -5.52 0.27 9.46
N ALA A 477 -6.04 0.80 10.57
CA ALA A 477 -7.48 0.98 10.77
C ALA A 477 -8.08 1.96 9.76
N ALA A 478 -7.44 3.11 9.51
CA ALA A 478 -7.89 4.11 8.55
C ALA A 478 -7.87 3.56 7.11
N ASN A 479 -6.79 2.89 6.71
CA ASN A 479 -6.64 2.30 5.39
C ASN A 479 -7.70 1.22 5.12
N GLN A 480 -7.99 0.37 6.08
CA GLN A 480 -9.03 -0.66 5.92
C GLN A 480 -10.45 -0.09 6.01
N LEU A 481 -10.65 0.97 6.79
CA LEU A 481 -11.93 1.68 6.77
C LEU A 481 -12.17 2.36 5.40
N LEU A 482 -11.11 2.89 4.79
CA LEU A 482 -11.15 3.39 3.41
C LEU A 482 -11.57 2.28 2.42
N ALA A 483 -11.11 1.03 2.61
CA ALA A 483 -11.55 -0.11 1.82
C ALA A 483 -13.05 -0.40 2.00
N ALA A 484 -13.55 -0.36 3.23
CA ALA A 484 -14.98 -0.53 3.50
C ALA A 484 -15.83 0.53 2.80
N LEU A 485 -15.35 1.79 2.79
CA LEU A 485 -16.01 2.90 2.10
C LEU A 485 -15.92 2.77 0.58
N GLY A 486 -14.81 2.27 0.04
CA GLY A 486 -14.65 1.92 -1.38
C GLY A 486 -15.63 0.81 -1.81
N LEU A 487 -15.75 -0.26 -1.00
CA LEU A 487 -16.75 -1.31 -1.21
C LEU A 487 -18.18 -0.76 -1.21
N LEU A 488 -18.49 0.17 -0.29
CA LEU A 488 -19.79 0.85 -0.23
C LEU A 488 -20.05 1.66 -1.51
N ALA A 489 -19.05 2.40 -1.99
CA ALA A 489 -19.15 3.20 -3.21
C ALA A 489 -19.52 2.34 -4.43
N VAL A 490 -18.75 1.26 -4.66
CA VAL A 490 -18.97 0.35 -5.78
C VAL A 490 -20.30 -0.39 -5.64
N CYS A 491 -20.67 -0.77 -4.41
CA CYS A 491 -21.95 -1.40 -4.10
C CYS A 491 -23.14 -0.49 -4.47
N CYS A 492 -23.09 0.80 -4.09
CA CYS A 492 -24.11 1.80 -4.42
C CYS A 492 -24.19 2.03 -5.94
N TRP A 493 -23.02 2.17 -6.61
CA TRP A 493 -22.96 2.38 -8.04
C TRP A 493 -23.54 1.20 -8.83
N LEU A 494 -23.12 -0.04 -8.54
CA LEU A 494 -23.69 -1.25 -9.18
C LEU A 494 -25.19 -1.36 -8.97
N GLY A 495 -25.67 -1.03 -7.77
CA GLY A 495 -27.10 -0.96 -7.46
C GLY A 495 -27.83 0.09 -8.30
N LYS A 496 -27.24 1.27 -8.53
CA LYS A 496 -27.77 2.35 -9.36
C LYS A 496 -27.92 1.92 -10.82
N ILE A 497 -26.94 1.20 -11.37
CA ILE A 497 -27.00 0.69 -12.77
C ILE A 497 -27.73 -0.65 -12.92
N GLY A 498 -28.43 -1.14 -11.88
CA GLY A 498 -29.20 -2.39 -11.91
C GLY A 498 -28.38 -3.68 -11.96
N ARG A 499 -27.09 -3.63 -11.67
CA ARG A 499 -26.21 -4.81 -11.63
C ARG A 499 -26.22 -5.45 -10.24
N ASN A 500 -25.87 -6.75 -10.19
CA ASN A 500 -25.80 -7.49 -8.93
C ASN A 500 -24.65 -6.96 -8.05
N ASN A 501 -24.98 -6.51 -6.83
CA ASN A 501 -24.05 -5.96 -5.85
C ASN A 501 -23.99 -6.75 -4.55
N LYS A 502 -24.62 -7.93 -4.47
CA LYS A 502 -24.73 -8.70 -3.22
C LYS A 502 -23.39 -9.15 -2.65
N MET A 503 -22.37 -9.37 -3.52
CA MET A 503 -21.03 -9.78 -3.12
C MET A 503 -20.31 -8.75 -2.24
N PHE A 504 -20.78 -7.48 -2.24
CA PHE A 504 -20.17 -6.41 -1.45
C PHE A 504 -20.70 -6.33 -0.02
N TYR A 505 -21.93 -6.82 0.26
CA TYR A 505 -22.57 -6.59 1.57
C TYR A 505 -21.77 -7.19 2.72
N PHE A 506 -21.41 -8.47 2.64
CA PHE A 506 -20.67 -9.13 3.71
C PHE A 506 -19.28 -8.52 3.93
N PRO A 507 -18.42 -8.37 2.90
CA PRO A 507 -17.11 -7.71 3.07
C PRO A 507 -17.23 -6.30 3.65
N MET A 508 -18.14 -5.50 3.15
CA MET A 508 -18.35 -4.12 3.60
C MET A 508 -18.72 -4.04 5.08
N PHE A 509 -19.75 -4.79 5.51
CA PHE A 509 -20.19 -4.75 6.90
C PHE A 509 -19.16 -5.33 7.86
N PHE A 510 -18.50 -6.43 7.49
CA PHE A 510 -17.43 -7.00 8.28
C PHE A 510 -16.28 -6.00 8.47
N MET A 511 -15.82 -5.37 7.39
CA MET A 511 -14.73 -4.39 7.46
C MET A 511 -15.12 -3.16 8.29
N LEU A 512 -16.37 -2.68 8.19
CA LEU A 512 -16.86 -1.58 9.02
C LEU A 512 -16.80 -1.91 10.51
N ILE A 513 -17.27 -3.10 10.91
CA ILE A 513 -17.24 -3.54 12.31
C ILE A 513 -15.80 -3.64 12.81
N VAL A 514 -14.95 -4.34 12.07
CA VAL A 514 -13.53 -4.52 12.41
C VAL A 514 -12.82 -3.18 12.60
N THR A 515 -12.97 -2.29 11.63
CA THR A 515 -12.19 -1.04 11.59
C THR A 515 -12.69 -0.01 12.59
N LEU A 516 -14.01 0.12 12.78
CA LEU A 516 -14.56 1.00 13.81
C LEU A 516 -14.21 0.51 15.21
N THR A 517 -14.21 -0.80 15.45
CA THR A 517 -13.76 -1.38 16.72
C THR A 517 -12.26 -1.10 16.95
N SER A 518 -11.43 -1.25 15.92
CA SER A 518 -10.00 -0.95 16.01
C SER A 518 -9.73 0.53 16.28
N LEU A 519 -10.46 1.43 15.61
CA LEU A 519 -10.34 2.88 15.88
C LEU A 519 -10.76 3.22 17.31
N ALA A 520 -11.82 2.60 17.83
CA ALA A 520 -12.24 2.80 19.22
C ALA A 520 -11.14 2.39 20.21
N PHE A 521 -10.48 1.24 19.99
CA PHE A 521 -9.33 0.84 20.82
C PHE A 521 -8.12 1.77 20.65
N THR A 522 -7.86 2.23 19.43
CA THR A 522 -6.78 3.20 19.15
C THR A 522 -7.05 4.52 19.89
N ILE A 523 -8.28 5.06 19.82
CA ILE A 523 -8.69 6.27 20.53
C ILE A 523 -8.54 6.07 22.04
N LYS A 524 -9.00 4.93 22.59
CA LYS A 524 -8.84 4.59 24.01
C LYS A 524 -7.37 4.60 24.40
N ALA A 525 -6.47 4.02 23.60
CA ALA A 525 -5.04 4.01 23.85
C ALA A 525 -4.45 5.44 23.86
N GLN A 526 -4.89 6.33 22.95
CA GLN A 526 -4.46 7.73 22.98
C GLN A 526 -4.97 8.46 24.23
N ILE A 527 -6.21 8.25 24.65
CA ILE A 527 -6.77 8.83 25.89
C ILE A 527 -5.97 8.36 27.09
N THR A 528 -5.63 7.08 27.18
CA THR A 528 -4.78 6.54 28.24
C THR A 528 -3.40 7.20 28.24
N GLY A 529 -2.79 7.41 27.08
CA GLY A 529 -1.52 8.12 26.94
C GLY A 529 -1.60 9.59 27.35
N ILE A 530 -2.73 10.26 27.08
CA ILE A 530 -2.97 11.65 27.54
C ILE A 530 -3.06 11.70 29.06
N ILE A 531 -3.79 10.77 29.68
CA ILE A 531 -3.96 10.71 31.14
C ILE A 531 -2.64 10.39 31.84
N ALA A 532 -1.83 9.51 31.26
CA ALA A 532 -0.51 9.15 31.80
C ALA A 532 0.49 10.32 31.80
N GLY A 533 0.29 11.30 30.90
CA GLY A 533 1.17 12.46 30.80
C GLY A 533 2.56 12.12 30.24
N GLY A 534 3.48 13.08 30.31
CA GLY A 534 4.89 12.91 29.92
C GLY A 534 5.23 13.38 28.50
N GLU A 535 6.44 13.06 28.04
CA GLU A 535 6.90 13.45 26.72
C GLU A 535 6.06 12.81 25.60
N GLY A 536 5.61 13.62 24.65
CA GLY A 536 4.83 13.14 23.49
C GLY A 536 3.32 13.17 23.67
N VAL A 537 2.77 13.71 24.77
CA VAL A 537 1.32 13.86 24.99
C VAL A 537 0.65 14.64 23.85
N VAL A 538 1.29 15.67 23.31
CA VAL A 538 0.78 16.43 22.16
C VAL A 538 0.47 15.50 20.96
N TRP A 539 1.31 14.52 20.72
CA TRP A 539 1.08 13.55 19.64
C TRP A 539 -0.06 12.57 19.95
N CYS A 540 -0.33 12.28 21.22
CA CYS A 540 -1.51 11.51 21.62
C CYS A 540 -2.80 12.31 21.35
N TYR A 541 -2.81 13.62 21.63
CA TYR A 541 -3.93 14.49 21.23
C TYR A 541 -4.13 14.49 19.72
N ILE A 542 -3.07 14.70 18.93
CA ILE A 542 -3.17 14.77 17.46
C ILE A 542 -3.70 13.44 16.89
N ARG A 543 -3.12 12.29 17.28
CA ARG A 543 -3.58 10.97 16.81
C ARG A 543 -5.00 10.65 17.28
N GLY A 544 -5.36 11.04 18.51
CA GLY A 544 -6.69 10.88 19.06
C GLY A 544 -7.74 11.70 18.28
N ILE A 545 -7.44 12.96 17.99
CA ILE A 545 -8.32 13.84 17.17
C ILE A 545 -8.48 13.26 15.76
N ILE A 546 -7.41 12.84 15.11
CA ILE A 546 -7.49 12.20 13.78
C ILE A 546 -8.38 10.96 13.85
N GLY A 547 -8.19 10.09 14.85
CA GLY A 547 -9.01 8.90 15.02
C GLY A 547 -10.50 9.21 15.19
N VAL A 548 -10.85 10.19 16.02
CA VAL A 548 -12.24 10.63 16.22
C VAL A 548 -12.83 11.21 14.93
N LEU A 549 -12.09 12.05 14.22
CA LEU A 549 -12.53 12.61 12.94
C LEU A 549 -12.81 11.50 11.91
N LEU A 550 -11.92 10.51 11.79
CA LEU A 550 -12.11 9.38 10.89
C LEU A 550 -13.38 8.58 11.22
N VAL A 551 -13.68 8.36 12.51
CA VAL A 551 -14.91 7.67 12.93
C VAL A 551 -16.15 8.47 12.56
N ILE A 552 -16.18 9.78 12.84
CA ILE A 552 -17.32 10.65 12.54
C ILE A 552 -17.57 10.68 11.01
N LEU A 553 -16.52 10.91 10.23
CA LEU A 553 -16.61 10.95 8.76
C LEU A 553 -17.10 9.62 8.17
N ALA A 554 -16.60 8.50 8.69
CA ALA A 554 -17.01 7.19 8.24
C ALA A 554 -18.48 6.88 8.57
N ILE A 555 -18.93 7.17 9.79
CA ILE A 555 -20.33 6.94 10.19
C ILE A 555 -21.28 7.78 9.34
N ASP A 556 -20.99 9.09 9.13
CA ASP A 556 -21.82 9.95 8.30
C ASP A 556 -21.88 9.45 6.85
N LEU A 557 -20.72 9.04 6.29
CA LEU A 557 -20.68 8.48 4.93
C LEU A 557 -21.43 7.15 4.81
N VAL A 558 -21.32 6.27 5.79
CA VAL A 558 -22.07 4.99 5.81
C VAL A 558 -23.59 5.24 5.88
N VAL A 559 -24.03 6.20 6.69
CA VAL A 559 -25.45 6.58 6.77
C VAL A 559 -25.96 7.09 5.41
N GLU A 560 -25.20 7.96 4.73
CA GLU A 560 -25.55 8.42 3.39
C GLU A 560 -25.57 7.27 2.36
N GLY A 561 -24.63 6.35 2.43
CA GLY A 561 -24.56 5.16 1.58
C GLY A 561 -25.76 4.21 1.78
N ILE A 562 -26.14 3.92 3.02
CA ILE A 562 -27.31 3.09 3.33
C ILE A 562 -28.60 3.75 2.80
N ARG A 563 -28.73 5.08 2.95
CA ARG A 563 -29.86 5.83 2.39
C ARG A 563 -29.90 5.73 0.86
N ALA A 564 -28.74 5.79 0.19
CA ALA A 564 -28.63 5.64 -1.26
C ALA A 564 -29.03 4.23 -1.72
N LEU A 565 -28.54 3.18 -1.05
CA LEU A 565 -28.94 1.79 -1.32
C LEU A 565 -30.46 1.59 -1.16
N GLY A 566 -31.06 2.20 -0.14
CA GLY A 566 -32.52 2.18 0.07
C GLY A 566 -33.29 2.86 -1.06
N ARG A 567 -32.81 4.02 -1.55
CA ARG A 567 -33.41 4.73 -2.71
C ARG A 567 -33.31 3.89 -3.99
N ASN A 568 -32.15 3.32 -4.28
CA ASN A 568 -31.93 2.48 -5.45
C ASN A 568 -32.84 1.25 -5.46
N LYS A 569 -33.05 0.61 -4.31
CA LYS A 569 -33.96 -0.54 -4.18
C LYS A 569 -35.41 -0.15 -4.45
N LYS A 570 -35.89 0.99 -3.93
CA LYS A 570 -37.24 1.50 -4.19
C LYS A 570 -37.43 1.86 -5.68
N ALA A 571 -36.46 2.52 -6.30
CA ALA A 571 -36.50 2.85 -7.73
C ALA A 571 -36.56 1.58 -8.63
N ALA A 572 -35.77 0.55 -8.30
CA ALA A 572 -35.80 -0.73 -9.00
C ALA A 572 -37.11 -1.52 -8.82
N GLN A 573 -37.79 -1.33 -7.70
CA GLN A 573 -39.13 -1.91 -7.45
C GLN A 573 -40.24 -1.16 -8.18
N ALA A 574 -40.12 0.16 -8.31
CA ALA A 574 -41.10 0.98 -9.04
C ALA A 574 -41.00 0.84 -10.57
N ALA A 575 -39.85 0.38 -11.08
CA ALA A 575 -39.60 0.13 -12.51
C ALA A 575 -40.00 -1.28 -12.98
N LYS A 576 -40.39 -2.17 -12.06
CA LYS A 576 -40.98 -3.50 -12.31
C LYS A 576 -42.50 -3.46 -12.24
#